data_a575fae3873a0abfb17928a5b5e15a04
#
_entry.id   a575fae3873a0abfb17928a5b5e15a04
#
_cell.length_a   1.000
_cell.length_b   1.000
_cell.length_c   1.000
_cell.angle_alpha   90.00
_cell.angle_beta   90.00
_cell.angle_gamma   90.00
#
_symmetry.space_group_name_H-M   'P 1'
#
loop_
_entity.id
_entity.type
_entity.pdbx_description
1 polymer ?
#
loop_
_entity_poly.entity_id
_entity_poly.type
_entity_poly.pdbx_seq_one_letter_code
_entity_poly.pdbx_strand_id
1 'polypeptide(L)'
;MEYTLYVVLFSTIIIVFYGVMIFNSIKNYNEKSLLLQKDLEELKINQEKMILETEVEIQEQTFQFISREIHDNIIQTLSLAKLNLNVIDYKNPSEINLLVTKSIDLITKSLSDLNNLSKSLDADLIANHGLTQALQFELEKWSMHSKTKLKLEVIGEIQHIKTSTELIVFRIIQESLSNILKYANASSILIALNYSSNELLFTIKDNGIGFNPEKELGNKKIGKKAGLKNMKQRAEMVNGQFEIESNLNKGTTISVKIPY
;
A
#
# COMPACT_ATOMS: atom_id res chain seq x y z
N MET A 1 68.09 -15.46 -47.81
CA MET A 1 68.24 -15.05 -46.42
C MET A 1 67.41 -13.77 -46.13
N GLU A 2 67.43 -12.77 -47.00
CA GLU A 2 66.66 -11.50 -46.77
C GLU A 2 65.15 -11.73 -46.79
N TYR A 3 64.58 -12.55 -47.66
CA TYR A 3 63.13 -12.81 -47.79
C TYR A 3 62.56 -13.42 -46.50
N THR A 4 63.26 -14.30 -45.86
CA THR A 4 62.86 -14.96 -44.63
C THR A 4 62.85 -13.94 -43.44
N LEU A 5 63.76 -12.97 -43.46
CA LEU A 5 63.78 -11.89 -42.44
C LEU A 5 62.54 -10.98 -42.56
N TYR A 6 62.13 -10.60 -43.78
CA TYR A 6 60.94 -9.77 -43.98
C TYR A 6 59.64 -10.51 -43.59
N VAL A 7 59.53 -11.79 -43.84
CA VAL A 7 58.34 -12.59 -43.42
C VAL A 7 58.26 -12.67 -41.90
N VAL A 8 59.39 -12.88 -41.21
CA VAL A 8 59.42 -12.93 -39.74
C VAL A 8 59.08 -11.55 -39.15
N LEU A 9 59.63 -10.45 -39.67
CA LEU A 9 59.31 -9.09 -39.23
C LEU A 9 57.84 -8.77 -39.45
N PHE A 10 57.27 -9.13 -40.59
CA PHE A 10 55.85 -8.86 -40.87
C PHE A 10 54.92 -9.67 -39.96
N SER A 11 55.23 -10.93 -39.71
CA SER A 11 54.42 -11.76 -38.79
C SER A 11 54.49 -11.28 -37.33
N THR A 12 55.64 -10.81 -36.87
CA THR A 12 55.79 -10.24 -35.51
C THR A 12 54.98 -8.96 -35.36
N ILE A 13 54.95 -8.07 -36.37
CA ILE A 13 54.18 -6.85 -36.36
C ILE A 13 52.64 -7.20 -36.26
N ILE A 14 52.19 -8.19 -37.02
CA ILE A 14 50.79 -8.65 -36.97
C ILE A 14 50.44 -9.18 -35.58
N ILE A 15 51.30 -10.01 -34.99
CA ILE A 15 51.09 -10.58 -33.67
C ILE A 15 50.97 -9.47 -32.61
N VAL A 16 51.88 -8.49 -32.64
CA VAL A 16 51.88 -7.34 -31.73
C VAL A 16 50.61 -6.50 -31.91
N PHE A 17 50.20 -6.26 -33.18
CA PHE A 17 48.96 -5.52 -33.46
C PHE A 17 47.73 -6.20 -32.90
N TYR A 18 47.60 -7.51 -33.11
CA TYR A 18 46.47 -8.27 -32.52
C TYR A 18 46.54 -8.31 -30.98
N GLY A 19 47.75 -8.44 -30.41
CA GLY A 19 47.94 -8.39 -28.96
C GLY A 19 47.46 -7.09 -28.35
N VAL A 20 47.81 -5.92 -28.95
CA VAL A 20 47.36 -4.62 -28.54
C VAL A 20 45.83 -4.46 -28.69
N MET A 21 45.29 -4.97 -29.79
CA MET A 21 43.83 -4.92 -30.04
C MET A 21 43.04 -5.74 -29.01
N ILE A 22 43.49 -6.95 -28.68
CA ILE A 22 42.89 -7.80 -27.64
C ILE A 22 43.00 -7.13 -26.26
N PHE A 23 44.19 -6.60 -25.92
CA PHE A 23 44.39 -5.88 -24.64
C PHE A 23 43.44 -4.71 -24.48
N ASN A 24 43.26 -3.86 -25.50
CA ASN A 24 42.32 -2.76 -25.49
C ASN A 24 40.87 -3.22 -25.37
N SER A 25 40.49 -4.33 -26.05
CA SER A 25 39.15 -4.91 -25.97
C SER A 25 38.85 -5.42 -24.56
N ILE A 26 39.78 -6.12 -23.91
CA ILE A 26 39.63 -6.60 -22.54
C ILE A 26 39.53 -5.42 -21.57
N LYS A 27 40.35 -4.38 -21.73
CA LYS A 27 40.30 -3.17 -20.90
C LYS A 27 38.95 -2.49 -20.99
N ASN A 28 38.46 -2.25 -22.22
CA ASN A 28 37.15 -1.63 -22.44
C ASN A 28 36.01 -2.49 -21.88
N TYR A 29 36.09 -3.81 -21.98
CA TYR A 29 35.11 -4.72 -21.41
C TYR A 29 35.07 -4.63 -19.87
N ASN A 30 36.23 -4.62 -19.22
CA ASN A 30 36.34 -4.49 -17.77
C ASN A 30 35.82 -3.13 -17.27
N GLU A 31 36.12 -2.03 -17.97
CA GLU A 31 35.60 -0.71 -17.63
C GLU A 31 34.05 -0.65 -17.75
N LYS A 32 33.49 -1.21 -18.82
CA LYS A 32 32.02 -1.29 -18.95
C LYS A 32 31.38 -2.17 -17.90
N SER A 33 32.00 -3.31 -17.57
CA SER A 33 31.51 -4.22 -16.53
C SER A 33 31.51 -3.53 -15.16
N LEU A 34 32.55 -2.75 -14.84
CA LEU A 34 32.63 -2.00 -13.58
C LEU A 34 31.57 -0.89 -13.50
N LEU A 35 31.34 -0.17 -14.60
CA LEU A 35 30.26 0.84 -14.67
C LEU A 35 28.90 0.21 -14.46
N LEU A 36 28.61 -0.90 -15.14
CA LEU A 36 27.35 -1.60 -14.99
C LEU A 36 27.12 -2.10 -13.55
N GLN A 37 28.16 -2.60 -12.89
CA GLN A 37 28.10 -2.99 -11.47
C GLN A 37 27.76 -1.82 -10.58
N LYS A 38 28.37 -0.64 -10.78
CA LYS A 38 28.07 0.58 -10.03
C LYS A 38 26.62 1.03 -10.22
N ASP A 39 26.12 1.02 -11.46
CA ASP A 39 24.76 1.39 -11.78
C ASP A 39 23.73 0.44 -11.10
N LEU A 40 24.03 -0.86 -11.10
CA LEU A 40 23.20 -1.85 -10.39
C LEU A 40 23.21 -1.67 -8.87
N GLU A 41 24.35 -1.30 -8.29
CA GLU A 41 24.46 -1.03 -6.85
C GLU A 41 23.69 0.23 -6.48
N GLU A 42 23.81 1.31 -7.28
CA GLU A 42 23.05 2.53 -7.08
C GLU A 42 21.54 2.31 -7.19
N LEU A 43 21.10 1.51 -8.17
CA LEU A 43 19.69 1.14 -8.30
C LEU A 43 19.18 0.37 -7.07
N LYS A 44 19.96 -0.56 -6.52
CA LYS A 44 19.61 -1.30 -5.30
C LYS A 44 19.47 -0.35 -4.09
N ILE A 45 20.46 0.53 -3.89
CA ILE A 45 20.42 1.51 -2.79
C ILE A 45 19.19 2.41 -2.92
N ASN A 46 18.88 2.87 -4.13
CA ASN A 46 17.71 3.70 -4.37
C ASN A 46 16.38 2.94 -4.12
N GLN A 47 16.32 1.66 -4.45
CA GLN A 47 15.15 0.81 -4.12
C GLN A 47 14.99 0.62 -2.61
N GLU A 48 16.06 0.30 -1.90
CA GLU A 48 16.02 0.14 -0.43
C GLU A 48 15.62 1.45 0.26
N LYS A 49 16.17 2.58 -0.19
CA LYS A 49 15.79 3.90 0.31
C LYS A 49 14.31 4.19 0.10
N MET A 50 13.78 3.88 -1.09
CA MET A 50 12.37 4.09 -1.42
C MET A 50 11.44 3.22 -0.56
N ILE A 51 11.82 1.98 -0.27
CA ILE A 51 11.10 1.08 0.64
C ILE A 51 11.06 1.70 2.04
N LEU A 52 12.20 2.14 2.56
CA LEU A 52 12.31 2.74 3.89
C LEU A 52 11.48 4.03 4.00
N GLU A 53 11.55 4.91 3.00
CA GLU A 53 10.73 6.13 2.95
C GLU A 53 9.23 5.81 2.97
N THR A 54 8.81 4.73 2.28
CA THR A 54 7.42 4.29 2.30
C THR A 54 7.01 3.71 3.65
N GLU A 55 7.88 2.96 4.31
CA GLU A 55 7.63 2.47 5.66
C GLU A 55 7.43 3.63 6.65
N VAL A 56 8.28 4.65 6.58
CA VAL A 56 8.15 5.87 7.40
C VAL A 56 6.84 6.60 7.08
N GLU A 57 6.49 6.78 5.81
CA GLU A 57 5.22 7.41 5.41
C GLU A 57 4.01 6.62 5.95
N ILE A 58 4.05 5.29 5.88
CA ILE A 58 3.00 4.42 6.42
C ILE A 58 2.88 4.59 7.93
N GLN A 59 4.00 4.63 8.65
CA GLN A 59 4.00 4.86 10.10
C GLN A 59 3.40 6.22 10.44
N GLU A 60 3.77 7.26 9.71
CA GLU A 60 3.27 8.63 9.95
C GLU A 60 1.76 8.74 9.68
N GLN A 61 1.27 8.16 8.57
CA GLN A 61 -0.16 8.08 8.27
C GLN A 61 -0.93 7.29 9.32
N THR A 62 -0.36 6.18 9.79
CA THR A 62 -0.94 5.36 10.85
C THR A 62 -1.03 6.17 12.15
N PHE A 63 0.05 6.87 12.54
CA PHE A 63 0.06 7.70 13.73
C PHE A 63 -0.97 8.85 13.66
N GLN A 64 -1.10 9.51 12.52
CA GLN A 64 -2.11 10.55 12.31
C GLN A 64 -3.53 10.00 12.34
N PHE A 65 -3.76 8.79 11.83
CA PHE A 65 -5.04 8.10 11.93
C PHE A 65 -5.39 7.82 13.40
N ILE A 66 -4.45 7.23 14.16
CA ILE A 66 -4.61 6.96 15.60
C ILE A 66 -4.95 8.23 16.36
N SER A 67 -4.18 9.29 16.15
CA SER A 67 -4.36 10.55 16.85
C SER A 67 -5.75 11.13 16.61
N ARG A 68 -6.26 11.06 15.38
CA ARG A 68 -7.61 11.50 15.04
C ARG A 68 -8.68 10.62 15.68
N GLU A 69 -8.53 9.30 15.60
CA GLU A 69 -9.51 8.35 16.15
C GLU A 69 -9.60 8.46 17.68
N ILE A 70 -8.47 8.65 18.37
CA ILE A 70 -8.44 8.92 19.81
C ILE A 70 -9.14 10.23 20.11
N HIS A 71 -8.80 11.30 19.38
CA HIS A 71 -9.35 12.63 19.67
C HIS A 71 -10.85 12.71 19.36
N ASP A 72 -11.27 12.30 18.16
CA ASP A 72 -12.61 12.57 17.65
C ASP A 72 -13.65 11.55 18.16
N ASN A 73 -13.25 10.33 18.45
CA ASN A 73 -14.17 9.29 18.92
C ASN A 73 -14.04 9.03 20.42
N ILE A 74 -12.82 8.76 20.90
CA ILE A 74 -12.64 8.31 22.28
C ILE A 74 -12.75 9.48 23.27
N ILE A 75 -11.96 10.56 23.04
CA ILE A 75 -11.94 11.70 23.96
C ILE A 75 -13.29 12.42 23.97
N GLN A 76 -13.94 12.62 22.83
CA GLN A 76 -15.25 13.27 22.76
C GLN A 76 -16.31 12.43 23.47
N THR A 77 -16.34 11.11 23.26
CA THR A 77 -17.31 10.21 23.91
C THR A 77 -17.11 10.16 25.43
N LEU A 78 -15.87 10.07 25.90
CA LEU A 78 -15.55 10.12 27.33
C LEU A 78 -15.85 11.49 27.94
N SER A 79 -15.63 12.57 27.21
CA SER A 79 -15.97 13.93 27.64
C SER A 79 -17.49 14.10 27.82
N LEU A 80 -18.28 13.52 26.90
CA LEU A 80 -19.75 13.52 27.03
C LEU A 80 -20.22 12.66 28.22
N ALA A 81 -19.60 11.48 28.44
CA ALA A 81 -19.90 10.68 29.64
C ALA A 81 -19.59 11.45 30.92
N LYS A 82 -18.44 12.14 30.99
CA LYS A 82 -18.07 13.01 32.12
C LYS A 82 -19.07 14.15 32.32
N LEU A 83 -19.50 14.78 31.21
CA LEU A 83 -20.50 15.87 31.29
C LEU A 83 -21.82 15.34 31.85
N ASN A 84 -22.33 14.19 31.40
CA ASN A 84 -23.54 13.56 31.90
C ASN A 84 -23.45 13.30 33.41
N LEU A 85 -22.29 12.83 33.91
CA LEU A 85 -22.08 12.60 35.33
C LEU A 85 -21.98 13.88 36.15
N ASN A 86 -21.44 14.97 35.58
CA ASN A 86 -21.28 16.23 36.26
C ASN A 86 -22.60 17.03 36.45
N VAL A 87 -23.61 16.78 35.59
CA VAL A 87 -24.91 17.48 35.64
C VAL A 87 -25.95 16.70 36.42
N ILE A 88 -25.58 15.62 37.12
CA ILE A 88 -26.53 14.83 37.93
C ILE A 88 -27.08 15.69 39.06
N ASP A 89 -28.41 15.87 39.07
CA ASP A 89 -29.11 16.38 40.23
C ASP A 89 -29.53 15.23 41.18
N TYR A 90 -28.86 15.15 42.33
CA TYR A 90 -29.10 14.09 43.33
C TYR A 90 -30.51 14.12 43.93
N LYS A 91 -31.32 15.15 43.64
CA LYS A 91 -32.70 15.25 44.13
C LYS A 91 -33.69 14.50 43.23
N ASN A 92 -33.28 14.07 42.02
CA ASN A 92 -34.13 13.37 41.08
C ASN A 92 -33.63 11.93 40.80
N PRO A 93 -34.06 10.88 41.52
CA PRO A 93 -33.54 9.51 41.36
C PRO A 93 -33.73 8.90 39.98
N SER A 94 -34.81 9.28 39.27
CA SER A 94 -35.05 8.78 37.91
C SER A 94 -34.05 9.34 36.87
N GLU A 95 -33.66 10.59 37.05
CA GLU A 95 -32.67 11.25 36.19
C GLU A 95 -31.25 10.73 36.46
N ILE A 96 -30.93 10.43 37.72
CA ILE A 96 -29.65 9.81 38.12
C ILE A 96 -29.47 8.51 37.35
N ASN A 97 -30.44 7.58 37.42
CA ASN A 97 -30.35 6.30 36.75
C ASN A 97 -30.17 6.44 35.23
N LEU A 98 -30.88 7.37 34.60
CA LEU A 98 -30.80 7.64 33.19
C LEU A 98 -29.40 8.13 32.76
N LEU A 99 -28.89 9.15 33.49
CA LEU A 99 -27.57 9.75 33.16
C LEU A 99 -26.40 8.80 33.45
N VAL A 100 -26.50 8.02 34.54
CA VAL A 100 -25.50 7.00 34.88
C VAL A 100 -25.50 5.90 33.80
N THR A 101 -26.67 5.37 33.42
CA THR A 101 -26.75 4.35 32.36
C THR A 101 -26.18 4.85 31.03
N LYS A 102 -26.57 6.06 30.60
CA LYS A 102 -26.02 6.67 29.39
C LYS A 102 -24.48 6.85 29.47
N SER A 103 -23.95 7.21 30.64
CA SER A 103 -22.50 7.35 30.82
C SER A 103 -21.79 6.02 30.74
N ILE A 104 -22.35 4.95 31.31
CA ILE A 104 -21.83 3.58 31.20
C ILE A 104 -21.82 3.13 29.75
N ASP A 105 -22.90 3.36 28.99
CA ASP A 105 -22.97 3.04 27.58
C ASP A 105 -21.89 3.75 26.76
N LEU A 106 -21.67 5.05 27.01
CA LEU A 106 -20.62 5.83 26.35
C LEU A 106 -19.22 5.33 26.70
N ILE A 107 -18.96 4.99 27.97
CA ILE A 107 -17.68 4.42 28.41
C ILE A 107 -17.47 3.05 27.75
N THR A 108 -18.48 2.20 27.74
CA THR A 108 -18.43 0.87 27.11
C THR A 108 -18.15 0.97 25.63
N LYS A 109 -18.78 1.92 24.94
CA LYS A 109 -18.49 2.23 23.54
C LYS A 109 -17.03 2.65 23.36
N SER A 110 -16.52 3.59 24.17
CA SER A 110 -15.13 4.06 24.08
C SER A 110 -14.11 2.94 24.33
N LEU A 111 -14.40 2.01 25.24
CA LEU A 111 -13.56 0.84 25.48
C LEU A 111 -13.55 -0.12 24.26
N SER A 112 -14.71 -0.31 23.63
CA SER A 112 -14.80 -1.10 22.41
C SER A 112 -14.02 -0.45 21.27
N ASP A 113 -14.17 0.86 21.08
CA ASP A 113 -13.46 1.62 20.04
C ASP A 113 -11.94 1.59 20.26
N LEU A 114 -11.47 1.72 21.51
CA LEU A 114 -10.06 1.60 21.87
C LEU A 114 -9.51 0.19 21.57
N ASN A 115 -10.28 -0.85 21.89
CA ASN A 115 -9.90 -2.23 21.63
C ASN A 115 -9.82 -2.53 20.12
N ASN A 116 -10.76 -1.97 19.34
CA ASN A 116 -10.74 -2.05 17.88
C ASN A 116 -9.56 -1.27 17.28
N LEU A 117 -9.25 -0.10 17.83
CA LEU A 117 -8.09 0.71 17.45
C LEU A 117 -6.79 -0.07 17.70
N SER A 118 -6.65 -0.67 18.91
CA SER A 118 -5.50 -1.50 19.24
C SER A 118 -5.32 -2.67 18.25
N LYS A 119 -6.40 -3.37 17.89
CA LYS A 119 -6.36 -4.44 16.89
C LYS A 119 -6.03 -3.95 15.47
N SER A 120 -6.45 -2.74 15.11
CA SER A 120 -6.17 -2.16 13.77
C SER A 120 -4.74 -1.63 13.62
N LEU A 121 -4.00 -1.47 14.72
CA LEU A 121 -2.61 -1.03 14.75
C LEU A 121 -1.60 -2.13 14.50
N ASP A 122 -2.05 -3.39 14.52
CA ASP A 122 -1.16 -4.52 14.39
C ASP A 122 -0.73 -4.70 12.92
N ALA A 123 0.44 -4.12 12.55
CA ALA A 123 1.26 -4.71 11.50
C ALA A 123 1.50 -6.21 11.82
N ASP A 124 1.47 -6.57 13.09
CA ASP A 124 1.41 -7.94 13.62
C ASP A 124 0.15 -8.71 13.18
N LEU A 125 -0.97 -8.04 12.89
CA LEU A 125 -2.17 -8.73 12.41
C LEU A 125 -1.92 -9.40 11.04
N ILE A 126 -1.26 -8.69 10.13
CA ILE A 126 -0.89 -9.24 8.80
C ILE A 126 0.22 -10.28 8.98
N ALA A 127 1.21 -10.01 9.83
CA ALA A 127 2.30 -10.95 10.10
C ALA A 127 1.80 -12.27 10.71
N ASN A 128 0.81 -12.20 11.61
CA ASN A 128 0.31 -13.36 12.34
C ASN A 128 -0.88 -14.06 11.66
N HIS A 129 -1.70 -13.35 10.90
CA HIS A 129 -2.96 -13.86 10.36
C HIS A 129 -3.10 -13.75 8.85
N GLY A 130 -2.15 -13.06 8.17
CA GLY A 130 -2.13 -12.88 6.73
C GLY A 130 -3.13 -11.83 6.21
N LEU A 131 -2.96 -11.51 4.93
CA LEU A 131 -3.72 -10.46 4.23
C LEU A 131 -5.24 -10.68 4.27
N THR A 132 -5.70 -11.92 4.04
CA THR A 132 -7.15 -12.23 3.93
C THR A 132 -7.88 -11.94 5.23
N GLN A 133 -7.33 -12.35 6.38
CA GLN A 133 -7.94 -12.07 7.67
C GLN A 133 -7.89 -10.59 8.02
N ALA A 134 -6.77 -9.93 7.76
CA ALA A 134 -6.64 -8.48 7.98
C ALA A 134 -7.70 -7.70 7.17
N LEU A 135 -7.97 -8.10 5.93
CA LEU A 135 -9.02 -7.50 5.11
C LEU A 135 -10.43 -7.78 5.65
N GLN A 136 -10.71 -8.97 6.16
CA GLN A 136 -12.01 -9.27 6.78
C GLN A 136 -12.28 -8.34 7.95
N PHE A 137 -11.33 -8.14 8.86
CA PHE A 137 -11.46 -7.20 9.98
C PHE A 137 -11.66 -5.75 9.51
N GLU A 138 -10.92 -5.34 8.48
CA GLU A 138 -11.07 -3.99 7.93
C GLU A 138 -12.46 -3.78 7.33
N LEU A 139 -12.99 -4.75 6.59
CA LEU A 139 -14.32 -4.67 6.00
C LEU A 139 -15.44 -4.72 7.03
N GLU A 140 -15.30 -5.49 8.11
CA GLU A 140 -16.24 -5.50 9.24
C GLU A 140 -16.33 -4.10 9.87
N LYS A 141 -15.18 -3.46 10.12
CA LYS A 141 -15.12 -2.09 10.64
C LYS A 141 -15.86 -1.10 9.73
N TRP A 142 -15.63 -1.18 8.42
CA TRP A 142 -16.30 -0.32 7.45
C TRP A 142 -17.81 -0.58 7.34
N SER A 143 -18.24 -1.84 7.48
CA SER A 143 -19.66 -2.21 7.43
C SER A 143 -20.49 -1.62 8.58
N MET A 144 -19.88 -1.41 9.74
CA MET A 144 -20.54 -0.78 10.90
C MET A 144 -20.84 0.72 10.68
N HIS A 145 -20.07 1.39 9.82
CA HIS A 145 -20.14 2.84 9.62
C HIS A 145 -20.69 3.26 8.26
N SER A 146 -20.93 2.31 7.35
CA SER A 146 -21.41 2.58 5.98
C SER A 146 -22.62 1.73 5.62
N LYS A 147 -23.56 2.32 4.87
CA LYS A 147 -24.68 1.60 4.23
C LYS A 147 -24.24 0.87 2.94
N THR A 148 -23.01 1.02 2.52
CA THR A 148 -22.45 0.41 1.31
C THR A 148 -22.25 -1.09 1.53
N LYS A 149 -22.75 -1.91 0.61
CA LYS A 149 -22.55 -3.37 0.65
C LYS A 149 -21.10 -3.69 0.30
N LEU A 150 -20.38 -4.33 1.22
CA LEU A 150 -19.00 -4.75 1.06
C LEU A 150 -18.96 -6.27 0.87
N LYS A 151 -18.21 -6.74 -0.13
CA LYS A 151 -18.01 -8.17 -0.37
C LYS A 151 -16.53 -8.46 -0.60
N LEU A 152 -15.99 -9.47 0.10
CA LEU A 152 -14.67 -10.02 -0.14
C LEU A 152 -14.83 -11.41 -0.78
N GLU A 153 -14.16 -11.63 -1.89
CA GLU A 153 -14.04 -12.91 -2.56
C GLU A 153 -12.59 -13.35 -2.59
N VAL A 154 -12.34 -14.59 -2.20
CA VAL A 154 -11.01 -15.21 -2.25
C VAL A 154 -11.10 -16.42 -3.16
N ILE A 155 -10.28 -16.45 -4.20
CA ILE A 155 -10.26 -17.45 -5.25
C ILE A 155 -8.87 -18.08 -5.30
N GLY A 156 -8.81 -19.40 -5.38
CA GLY A 156 -7.55 -20.18 -5.37
C GLY A 156 -7.08 -20.52 -3.96
N GLU A 157 -5.99 -21.27 -3.88
CA GLU A 157 -5.33 -21.59 -2.60
C GLU A 157 -4.46 -20.42 -2.16
N ILE A 158 -4.66 -19.98 -0.90
CA ILE A 158 -3.87 -18.90 -0.32
C ILE A 158 -2.39 -19.31 -0.30
N GLN A 159 -1.56 -18.56 -1.01
CA GLN A 159 -0.13 -18.77 -1.08
C GLN A 159 0.60 -17.93 -0.04
N HIS A 160 1.77 -18.40 0.38
CA HIS A 160 2.61 -17.64 1.29
C HIS A 160 3.32 -16.51 0.54
N ILE A 161 2.87 -15.29 0.78
CA ILE A 161 3.45 -14.06 0.25
C ILE A 161 4.29 -13.41 1.36
N LYS A 162 5.38 -12.74 0.99
CA LYS A 162 6.19 -11.99 1.96
C LYS A 162 5.31 -10.98 2.70
N THR A 163 5.44 -10.91 4.02
CA THR A 163 4.65 -10.00 4.89
C THR A 163 4.73 -8.55 4.43
N SER A 164 5.90 -8.09 3.96
CA SER A 164 6.07 -6.75 3.39
C SER A 164 5.22 -6.53 2.14
N THR A 165 5.08 -7.53 1.28
CA THR A 165 4.22 -7.48 0.09
C THR A 165 2.75 -7.47 0.48
N GLU A 166 2.33 -8.31 1.43
CA GLU A 166 0.95 -8.32 1.94
C GLU A 166 0.57 -6.98 2.57
N LEU A 167 1.50 -6.35 3.30
CA LEU A 167 1.29 -5.02 3.88
C LEU A 167 1.07 -3.96 2.79
N ILE A 168 1.87 -3.98 1.72
CA ILE A 168 1.71 -3.07 0.58
C ILE A 168 0.34 -3.27 -0.10
N VAL A 169 -0.07 -4.52 -0.34
CA VAL A 169 -1.40 -4.85 -0.89
C VAL A 169 -2.50 -4.30 0.02
N PHE A 170 -2.41 -4.56 1.30
CA PHE A 170 -3.37 -4.08 2.29
C PHE A 170 -3.52 -2.56 2.26
N ARG A 171 -2.40 -1.81 2.16
CA ARG A 171 -2.41 -0.34 2.08
C ARG A 171 -3.02 0.18 0.78
N ILE A 172 -2.80 -0.48 -0.35
CA ILE A 172 -3.46 -0.13 -1.61
C ILE A 172 -4.97 -0.32 -1.48
N ILE A 173 -5.42 -1.41 -0.86
CA ILE A 173 -6.84 -1.70 -0.65
C ILE A 173 -7.47 -0.66 0.31
N GLN A 174 -6.82 -0.33 1.42
CA GLN A 174 -7.29 0.70 2.36
C GLN A 174 -7.45 2.07 1.69
N GLU A 175 -6.46 2.51 0.92
CA GLU A 175 -6.52 3.78 0.18
C GLU A 175 -7.64 3.77 -0.84
N SER A 176 -7.83 2.64 -1.55
CA SER A 176 -8.92 2.48 -2.51
C SER A 176 -10.29 2.56 -1.83
N LEU A 177 -10.49 1.86 -0.70
CA LEU A 177 -11.72 1.92 0.09
C LEU A 177 -11.99 3.34 0.58
N SER A 178 -10.99 4.01 1.13
CA SER A 178 -11.10 5.41 1.56
C SER A 178 -11.52 6.33 0.42
N ASN A 179 -10.95 6.15 -0.78
CA ASN A 179 -11.30 6.95 -1.95
C ASN A 179 -12.74 6.69 -2.41
N ILE A 180 -13.18 5.43 -2.43
CA ILE A 180 -14.55 5.07 -2.82
C ILE A 180 -15.56 5.71 -1.85
N LEU A 181 -15.33 5.56 -0.55
CA LEU A 181 -16.25 6.07 0.47
C LEU A 181 -16.31 7.60 0.50
N LYS A 182 -15.19 8.28 0.21
CA LYS A 182 -15.16 9.76 0.18
C LYS A 182 -15.73 10.36 -1.11
N TYR A 183 -15.57 9.66 -2.24
CA TYR A 183 -15.75 10.32 -3.54
C TYR A 183 -16.70 9.59 -4.49
N ALA A 184 -16.91 8.27 -4.36
CA ALA A 184 -17.62 7.50 -5.37
C ALA A 184 -19.13 7.48 -5.19
N ASN A 185 -19.67 7.75 -4.01
CA ASN A 185 -21.09 7.57 -3.69
C ASN A 185 -21.62 6.18 -4.11
N ALA A 186 -20.79 5.16 -3.90
CA ALA A 186 -21.08 3.79 -4.30
C ALA A 186 -22.04 3.10 -3.31
N SER A 187 -22.95 2.28 -3.83
CA SER A 187 -23.84 1.43 -3.02
C SER A 187 -23.28 0.02 -2.80
N SER A 188 -22.28 -0.39 -3.58
CA SER A 188 -21.61 -1.68 -3.44
C SER A 188 -20.15 -1.61 -3.83
N ILE A 189 -19.33 -2.39 -3.10
CA ILE A 189 -17.89 -2.56 -3.34
C ILE A 189 -17.60 -4.06 -3.31
N LEU A 190 -16.89 -4.54 -4.32
CA LEU A 190 -16.40 -5.91 -4.40
C LEU A 190 -14.87 -5.87 -4.36
N ILE A 191 -14.29 -6.62 -3.43
CA ILE A 191 -12.85 -6.89 -3.38
C ILE A 191 -12.67 -8.36 -3.71
N ALA A 192 -11.83 -8.67 -4.69
CA ALA A 192 -11.50 -10.04 -5.04
C ALA A 192 -9.97 -10.25 -4.96
N LEU A 193 -9.56 -11.30 -4.27
CA LEU A 193 -8.20 -11.81 -4.21
C LEU A 193 -8.15 -13.12 -4.99
N ASN A 194 -7.41 -13.15 -6.07
CA ASN A 194 -7.23 -14.34 -6.89
C ASN A 194 -5.78 -14.81 -6.79
N TYR A 195 -5.57 -15.90 -6.06
CA TYR A 195 -4.27 -16.55 -5.88
C TYR A 195 -4.05 -17.57 -6.99
N SER A 196 -2.99 -17.43 -7.75
CA SER A 196 -2.50 -18.44 -8.69
C SER A 196 -1.17 -19.01 -8.22
N SER A 197 -0.55 -19.91 -8.96
CA SER A 197 0.73 -20.51 -8.59
C SER A 197 1.90 -19.51 -8.50
N ASN A 198 1.85 -18.40 -9.25
CA ASN A 198 2.98 -17.49 -9.40
C ASN A 198 2.64 -16.02 -9.15
N GLU A 199 1.37 -15.70 -8.88
CA GLU A 199 0.93 -14.31 -8.75
C GLU A 199 -0.35 -14.17 -7.95
N LEU A 200 -0.50 -13.03 -7.28
CA LEU A 200 -1.74 -12.54 -6.72
C LEU A 200 -2.31 -11.46 -7.62
N LEU A 201 -3.50 -11.68 -8.15
CA LEU A 201 -4.31 -10.63 -8.76
C LEU A 201 -5.37 -10.19 -7.75
N PHE A 202 -5.32 -8.94 -7.30
CA PHE A 202 -6.43 -8.38 -6.56
C PHE A 202 -7.15 -7.29 -7.35
N THR A 203 -8.46 -7.25 -7.19
CA THR A 203 -9.32 -6.25 -7.82
C THR A 203 -10.25 -5.62 -6.79
N ILE A 204 -10.46 -4.30 -6.92
CA ILE A 204 -11.43 -3.56 -6.14
C ILE A 204 -12.34 -2.87 -7.12
N LYS A 205 -13.63 -3.17 -7.04
CA LYS A 205 -14.64 -2.63 -7.95
C LYS A 205 -15.76 -1.96 -7.17
N ASP A 206 -16.09 -0.73 -7.51
CA ASP A 206 -17.26 -0.01 -7.03
C ASP A 206 -18.26 0.28 -8.15
N ASN A 207 -19.48 0.56 -7.77
CA ASN A 207 -20.56 0.98 -8.68
C ASN A 207 -20.91 2.46 -8.54
N GLY A 208 -19.97 3.30 -8.15
CA GLY A 208 -20.18 4.72 -7.91
C GLY A 208 -20.16 5.58 -9.18
N ILE A 209 -19.99 6.90 -8.97
CA ILE A 209 -20.04 7.89 -10.04
C ILE A 209 -18.87 7.80 -11.02
N GLY A 210 -17.78 7.11 -10.68
CA GLY A 210 -16.58 7.03 -11.51
C GLY A 210 -15.92 8.39 -11.78
N PHE A 211 -14.87 8.38 -12.57
CA PHE A 211 -14.13 9.58 -13.00
C PHE A 211 -13.34 9.31 -14.28
N ASN A 212 -12.66 10.34 -14.83
CA ASN A 212 -11.73 10.17 -15.94
C ASN A 212 -10.29 10.07 -15.41
N PRO A 213 -9.64 8.88 -15.46
CA PRO A 213 -8.30 8.66 -14.91
C PRO A 213 -7.22 9.52 -15.56
N GLU A 214 -7.29 9.77 -16.88
CA GLU A 214 -6.28 10.55 -17.60
C GLU A 214 -6.28 12.01 -17.16
N LYS A 215 -7.46 12.61 -16.95
CA LYS A 215 -7.59 13.98 -16.43
C LYS A 215 -7.11 14.09 -14.99
N GLU A 216 -7.29 13.03 -14.20
CA GLU A 216 -6.86 13.01 -12.82
C GLU A 216 -5.35 12.77 -12.69
N LEU A 217 -4.72 11.94 -13.47
CA LEU A 217 -3.27 11.67 -13.47
C LEU A 217 -2.45 12.82 -14.08
N GLY A 218 -3.01 13.56 -15.07
CA GLY A 218 -2.30 14.60 -15.83
C GLY A 218 -2.21 15.99 -15.16
N ASN A 219 -2.95 16.26 -14.11
CA ASN A 219 -3.08 17.61 -13.53
C ASN A 219 -2.23 17.80 -12.27
N LYS A 220 -1.33 18.78 -12.23
CA LYS A 220 -0.35 19.03 -11.16
C LYS A 220 -0.89 19.63 -9.84
N LYS A 221 -2.20 19.69 -9.59
CA LYS A 221 -2.75 20.29 -8.35
C LYS A 221 -2.68 19.31 -7.17
N ILE A 222 -2.03 19.75 -6.10
CA ILE A 222 -1.75 19.05 -4.85
C ILE A 222 -3.07 18.77 -4.08
N GLY A 223 -3.26 17.54 -3.61
CA GLY A 223 -4.29 17.18 -2.62
C GLY A 223 -5.10 15.92 -2.92
N LYS A 224 -5.89 15.84 -4.01
CA LYS A 224 -6.73 14.67 -4.35
C LYS A 224 -6.00 13.56 -5.12
N LYS A 225 -4.79 13.82 -5.60
CA LYS A 225 -4.06 13.05 -6.62
C LYS A 225 -2.91 12.23 -6.08
N ALA A 226 -2.51 12.49 -4.85
CA ALA A 226 -1.45 11.73 -4.20
C ALA A 226 -1.86 10.25 -4.06
N GLY A 227 -3.12 9.95 -3.74
CA GLY A 227 -3.60 8.60 -3.52
C GLY A 227 -3.40 7.64 -4.70
N LEU A 228 -3.84 8.02 -5.92
CA LEU A 228 -3.69 7.17 -7.12
C LEU A 228 -2.21 6.97 -7.49
N LYS A 229 -1.43 8.04 -7.45
CA LYS A 229 0.01 7.97 -7.71
C LYS A 229 0.72 7.09 -6.69
N ASN A 230 0.40 7.27 -5.41
CA ASN A 230 0.99 6.48 -4.32
C ASN A 230 0.61 5.00 -4.43
N MET A 231 -0.65 4.68 -4.77
CA MET A 231 -1.06 3.29 -5.00
C MET A 231 -0.28 2.63 -6.15
N LYS A 232 -0.09 3.37 -7.28
CA LYS A 232 0.72 2.88 -8.40
C LYS A 232 2.18 2.65 -7.98
N GLN A 233 2.80 3.62 -7.32
CA GLN A 233 4.17 3.50 -6.83
C GLN A 233 4.33 2.32 -5.86
N ARG A 234 3.39 2.13 -4.93
CA ARG A 234 3.39 0.98 -4.01
C ARG A 234 3.29 -0.35 -4.75
N ALA A 235 2.46 -0.47 -5.78
CA ALA A 235 2.41 -1.68 -6.59
C ALA A 235 3.74 -1.94 -7.31
N GLU A 236 4.35 -0.91 -7.89
CA GLU A 236 5.65 -1.00 -8.58
C GLU A 236 6.78 -1.44 -7.63
N MET A 237 6.73 -1.08 -6.34
CA MET A 237 7.73 -1.48 -5.32
C MET A 237 7.81 -3.00 -5.10
N VAL A 238 6.72 -3.70 -5.31
CA VAL A 238 6.63 -5.16 -5.22
C VAL A 238 6.62 -5.84 -6.59
N ASN A 239 7.16 -5.15 -7.61
CA ASN A 239 7.15 -5.58 -9.01
C ASN A 239 5.75 -5.85 -9.56
N GLY A 240 4.74 -5.20 -8.98
CA GLY A 240 3.35 -5.34 -9.38
C GLY A 240 2.97 -4.43 -10.55
N GLN A 241 1.95 -4.84 -11.29
CA GLN A 241 1.33 -4.07 -12.35
C GLN A 241 0.03 -3.47 -11.83
N PHE A 242 -0.11 -2.14 -11.91
CA PHE A 242 -1.28 -1.39 -11.45
C PHE A 242 -2.09 -0.90 -12.65
N GLU A 243 -3.37 -1.24 -12.65
CA GLU A 243 -4.32 -0.81 -13.67
C GLU A 243 -5.55 -0.18 -13.01
N ILE A 244 -6.09 0.85 -13.63
CA ILE A 244 -7.31 1.52 -13.20
C ILE A 244 -8.23 1.78 -14.38
N GLU A 245 -9.46 1.33 -14.26
CA GLU A 245 -10.52 1.58 -15.21
C GLU A 245 -11.64 2.35 -14.50
N SER A 246 -11.97 3.53 -14.98
CA SER A 246 -13.08 4.32 -14.46
C SER A 246 -13.75 5.10 -15.57
N ASN A 247 -15.07 5.11 -15.53
CA ASN A 247 -15.91 5.87 -16.46
C ASN A 247 -17.02 6.58 -15.67
N LEU A 248 -17.38 7.76 -16.11
CA LEU A 248 -18.46 8.53 -15.48
C LEU A 248 -19.75 7.71 -15.41
N ASN A 249 -20.34 7.63 -14.22
CA ASN A 249 -21.54 6.87 -13.85
C ASN A 249 -21.46 5.34 -14.07
N LYS A 250 -20.24 4.79 -14.17
CA LYS A 250 -20.03 3.32 -14.29
C LYS A 250 -19.17 2.74 -13.18
N GLY A 251 -18.78 3.57 -12.19
CA GLY A 251 -17.90 3.18 -11.09
C GLY A 251 -16.43 3.11 -11.49
N THR A 252 -15.64 2.51 -10.62
CA THR A 252 -14.19 2.36 -10.78
C THR A 252 -13.79 0.91 -10.50
N THR A 253 -12.82 0.42 -11.26
CA THR A 253 -12.13 -0.86 -11.01
C THR A 253 -10.65 -0.58 -10.92
N ILE A 254 -10.03 -0.97 -9.83
CA ILE A 254 -8.58 -0.99 -9.62
C ILE A 254 -8.16 -2.45 -9.62
N SER A 255 -7.16 -2.79 -10.44
CA SER A 255 -6.59 -4.13 -10.54
C SER A 255 -5.09 -4.04 -10.31
N VAL A 256 -4.56 -4.91 -9.46
CA VAL A 256 -3.12 -5.02 -9.24
C VAL A 256 -2.70 -6.48 -9.29
N LYS A 257 -1.70 -6.74 -10.11
CA LYS A 257 -1.12 -8.05 -10.33
C LYS A 257 0.28 -8.07 -9.72
N ILE A 258 0.54 -8.95 -8.79
CA ILE A 258 1.80 -9.04 -8.03
C ILE A 258 2.39 -10.43 -8.19
N PRO A 259 3.60 -10.55 -8.76
CA PRO A 259 4.33 -11.82 -8.81
C PRO A 259 4.89 -12.18 -7.43
N TYR A 260 4.98 -13.49 -7.11
CA TYR A 260 5.62 -14.00 -5.89
C TYR A 260 6.36 -15.32 -6.09
#